data_169c60db4e0b10a038854ddc933f7dec
#
_entry.id   169c60db4e0b10a038854ddc933f7dec
#
_cell.length_a   1.000
_cell.length_b   1.000
_cell.length_c   1.000
_cell.angle_alpha   90.00
_cell.angle_beta   90.00
_cell.angle_gamma   90.00
#
_symmetry.space_group_name_H-M   'P 1'
#
loop_
_entity.id
_entity.type
_entity.pdbx_description
1 polymer ?
#
loop_
_entity_poly.entity_id
_entity_poly.type
_entity_poly.pdbx_seq_one_letter_code
_entity_poly.pdbx_strand_id
1 'polypeptide(L)'
;SIDVTDEIWFFYDIEEKDIPKWNDRFTIIKKLRNLRKKQGIRVRLLMTSGCIEYWFMLHYKYYTPKLITVPEKEKVINEVKKLIPTYVKGNSAATEKIAVNYQKAVENSKKTVKALLQDGLPGIDDTDVRNQWLNTRSVTFSNVYEAIEFLQNCG
;
A
#
# COMPACT_ATOMS: atom_id res chain seq x y z
N SER A 1 -12.26 13.65 -23.85
CA SER A 1 -11.85 13.19 -22.53
C SER A 1 -10.34 13.03 -22.50
N ILE A 2 -9.73 13.54 -21.48
CA ILE A 2 -8.31 13.31 -21.27
C ILE A 2 -8.20 11.97 -20.57
N ASP A 3 -7.72 10.96 -21.28
CA ASP A 3 -7.39 9.69 -20.66
C ASP A 3 -6.18 9.89 -19.76
N VAL A 4 -6.30 9.45 -18.51
CA VAL A 4 -5.17 9.47 -17.60
C VAL A 4 -4.19 8.41 -18.07
N THR A 5 -3.11 8.86 -18.73
CA THR A 5 -2.07 7.96 -19.23
C THR A 5 -0.91 7.85 -18.28
N ASP A 6 -0.76 8.82 -17.38
CA ASP A 6 0.37 8.90 -16.46
C ASP A 6 -0.11 9.06 -15.03
N GLU A 7 0.61 8.41 -14.13
CA GLU A 7 0.39 8.53 -12.70
C GLU A 7 1.70 8.87 -11.98
N ILE A 8 1.57 9.67 -10.93
CA ILE A 8 2.64 9.87 -9.96
C ILE A 8 2.28 9.02 -8.75
N TRP A 9 3.19 8.17 -8.33
CA TRP A 9 2.97 7.26 -7.23
C TRP A 9 3.75 7.70 -5.99
N PHE A 10 3.03 7.73 -4.86
CA PHE A 10 3.64 7.89 -3.55
C PHE A 10 3.56 6.55 -2.83
N PHE A 11 4.72 5.91 -2.66
CA PHE A 11 4.85 4.71 -1.83
C PHE A 11 5.21 5.14 -0.42
N TYR A 12 4.44 4.72 0.56
CA TYR A 12 4.82 4.96 1.95
C TYR A 12 4.20 3.94 2.89
N ASP A 13 4.87 3.77 4.04
CA ASP A 13 4.38 2.94 5.11
C ASP A 13 3.55 3.81 6.08
N ILE A 14 2.44 3.27 6.59
CA ILE A 14 1.66 3.93 7.62
C ILE A 14 2.08 3.36 8.96
N GLU A 15 2.85 4.12 9.71
CA GLU A 15 3.28 3.79 11.05
C GLU A 15 2.44 4.55 12.09
N GLU A 16 2.58 4.17 13.36
CA GLU A 16 1.86 4.83 14.46
C GLU A 16 2.03 6.35 14.44
N LYS A 17 3.25 6.83 14.19
CA LYS A 17 3.57 8.27 14.12
C LYS A 17 2.88 9.01 12.97
N ASP A 18 2.47 8.30 11.92
CA ASP A 18 1.85 8.90 10.73
C ASP A 18 0.36 9.14 10.89
N ILE A 19 -0.30 8.38 11.75
CA ILE A 19 -1.75 8.43 11.91
C ILE A 19 -2.26 9.84 12.24
N PRO A 20 -1.67 10.59 13.19
CA PRO A 20 -2.13 11.95 13.50
C PRO A 20 -1.70 12.99 12.46
N LYS A 21 -0.90 12.62 11.47
CA LYS A 21 -0.31 13.56 10.50
C LYS A 21 -1.00 13.58 9.15
N TRP A 22 -2.15 12.96 9.03
CA TRP A 22 -2.86 12.88 7.74
C TRP A 22 -3.12 14.26 7.13
N ASN A 23 -3.56 15.22 7.91
CA ASN A 23 -3.88 16.56 7.39
C ASN A 23 -2.67 17.23 6.73
N ASP A 24 -1.49 17.11 7.32
CA ASP A 24 -0.26 17.66 6.76
C ASP A 24 0.10 16.98 5.45
N ARG A 25 0.02 15.66 5.43
CA ARG A 25 0.28 14.86 4.23
C ARG A 25 -0.70 15.19 3.11
N PHE A 26 -1.97 15.32 3.46
CA PHE A 26 -3.02 15.65 2.48
C PHE A 26 -2.84 17.04 1.88
N THR A 27 -2.37 18.01 2.65
CA THR A 27 -2.03 19.33 2.15
C THR A 27 -0.98 19.25 1.04
N ILE A 28 0.06 18.44 1.21
CA ILE A 28 1.10 18.22 0.20
C ILE A 28 0.51 17.56 -1.05
N ILE A 29 -0.33 16.55 -0.87
CA ILE A 29 -0.98 15.84 -1.98
C ILE A 29 -1.84 16.79 -2.81
N LYS A 30 -2.63 17.65 -2.18
CA LYS A 30 -3.45 18.64 -2.88
C LYS A 30 -2.62 19.63 -3.68
N LYS A 31 -1.49 20.08 -3.12
CA LYS A 31 -0.57 20.96 -3.85
C LYS A 31 -0.01 20.29 -5.10
N LEU A 32 0.39 19.04 -4.99
CA LEU A 32 0.91 18.29 -6.14
C LEU A 32 -0.16 18.06 -7.22
N ARG A 33 -1.38 17.76 -6.82
CA ARG A 33 -2.50 17.64 -7.76
C ARG A 33 -2.74 18.94 -8.51
N ASN A 34 -2.71 20.06 -7.82
CA ASN A 34 -2.92 21.37 -8.44
C ASN A 34 -1.84 21.71 -9.47
N LEU A 35 -0.58 21.37 -9.19
CA LEU A 35 0.52 21.58 -10.11
C LEU A 35 0.38 20.75 -11.40
N ARG A 36 -0.30 19.61 -11.35
CA ARG A 36 -0.41 18.64 -12.46
C ARG A 36 -1.80 18.57 -13.08
N LYS A 37 -2.73 19.38 -12.59
CA LYS A 37 -4.15 19.31 -12.99
C LYS A 37 -4.39 19.42 -14.49
N LYS A 38 -3.63 20.27 -15.19
CA LYS A 38 -3.79 20.51 -16.62
C LYS A 38 -3.19 19.43 -17.50
N GLN A 39 -2.42 18.50 -16.93
CA GLN A 39 -1.66 17.48 -17.67
C GLN A 39 -2.31 16.10 -17.63
N GLY A 40 -3.49 15.96 -16.99
CA GLY A 40 -4.17 14.68 -16.88
C GLY A 40 -3.44 13.67 -16.01
N ILE A 41 -2.53 14.13 -15.16
CA ILE A 41 -1.75 13.24 -14.29
C ILE A 41 -2.51 13.00 -12.99
N ARG A 42 -2.63 11.72 -12.62
CA ARG A 42 -3.21 11.31 -11.34
C ARG A 42 -2.10 11.12 -10.31
N VAL A 43 -2.33 11.60 -9.09
CA VAL A 43 -1.48 11.31 -7.94
C VAL A 43 -2.14 10.17 -7.16
N ARG A 44 -1.45 9.03 -7.07
CA ARG A 44 -1.96 7.84 -6.40
C ARG A 44 -1.12 7.52 -5.16
N LEU A 45 -1.80 7.21 -4.07
CA LEU A 45 -1.16 6.81 -2.82
C LEU A 45 -1.09 5.29 -2.76
N LEU A 46 0.12 4.76 -2.66
CA LEU A 46 0.39 3.33 -2.54
C LEU A 46 0.91 3.06 -1.13
N MET A 47 0.04 2.57 -0.30
CA MET A 47 0.22 2.53 1.14
C MET A 47 0.35 1.09 1.65
N THR A 48 1.16 0.90 2.68
CA THR A 48 1.27 -0.38 3.38
C THR A 48 1.31 -0.11 4.88
N SER A 49 0.48 -0.81 5.64
CA SER A 49 0.51 -0.70 7.10
C SER A 49 1.86 -1.16 7.64
N GLY A 50 2.46 -0.37 8.51
CA GLY A 50 3.65 -0.71 9.26
C GLY A 50 4.94 -0.75 8.47
N CYS A 51 5.08 -1.68 7.55
CA CYS A 51 6.32 -1.89 6.79
C CYS A 51 6.06 -2.64 5.48
N ILE A 52 6.96 -2.43 4.50
CA ILE A 52 6.84 -3.08 3.18
C ILE A 52 6.88 -4.61 3.27
N GLU A 53 7.49 -5.17 4.30
CA GLU A 53 7.54 -6.61 4.51
C GLU A 53 6.15 -7.22 4.65
N TYR A 54 5.16 -6.46 5.11
CA TYR A 54 3.78 -6.92 5.11
C TYR A 54 3.29 -7.20 3.68
N TRP A 55 3.56 -6.31 2.73
CA TRP A 55 3.27 -6.54 1.32
C TRP A 55 3.99 -7.80 0.81
N PHE A 56 5.23 -8.02 1.24
CA PHE A 56 5.96 -9.24 0.87
C PHE A 56 5.27 -10.51 1.39
N MET A 57 4.77 -10.48 2.63
CA MET A 57 4.04 -11.62 3.20
C MET A 57 2.79 -11.96 2.42
N LEU A 58 2.11 -10.98 1.86
CA LEU A 58 0.90 -11.20 1.05
C LEU A 58 1.17 -12.00 -0.23
N HIS A 59 2.43 -12.08 -0.67
CA HIS A 59 2.83 -12.96 -1.77
C HIS A 59 2.73 -14.45 -1.41
N TYR A 60 2.65 -14.77 -0.13
CA TYR A 60 2.65 -16.16 0.37
C TYR A 60 1.34 -16.55 1.01
N LYS A 61 0.69 -15.64 1.71
CA LYS A 61 -0.55 -15.96 2.41
C LYS A 61 -1.44 -14.73 2.65
N TYR A 62 -2.72 -14.99 2.80
CA TYR A 62 -3.65 -14.02 3.36
C TYR A 62 -3.36 -13.86 4.85
N TYR A 63 -3.13 -12.62 5.29
CA TYR A 63 -2.54 -12.36 6.59
C TYR A 63 -2.89 -10.94 7.05
N THR A 64 -3.48 -10.81 8.21
CA THR A 64 -3.94 -9.51 8.73
C THR A 64 -3.54 -9.32 10.19
N PRO A 65 -2.24 -9.31 10.52
CA PRO A 65 -1.79 -9.09 11.89
C PRO A 65 -1.95 -7.63 12.30
N LYS A 66 -1.92 -7.35 13.61
CA LYS A 66 -1.69 -5.98 14.06
C LYS A 66 -0.28 -5.57 13.65
N LEU A 67 -0.13 -4.35 13.12
CA LEU A 67 1.11 -3.99 12.40
C LEU A 67 1.51 -2.52 12.57
N ILE A 68 1.02 -1.84 13.60
CA ILE A 68 1.27 -0.41 13.77
C ILE A 68 2.49 -0.14 14.64
N THR A 69 2.70 -0.93 15.70
CA THR A 69 3.81 -0.74 16.64
C THR A 69 5.11 -1.36 16.14
N VAL A 70 6.24 -0.92 16.69
CA VAL A 70 7.56 -1.47 16.35
C VAL A 70 7.65 -2.97 16.59
N PRO A 71 7.23 -3.51 17.76
CA PRO A 71 7.25 -4.97 17.97
C PRO A 71 6.38 -5.73 16.97
N GLU A 72 5.24 -5.18 16.59
CA GLU A 72 4.35 -5.78 15.58
C GLU A 72 5.03 -5.85 14.21
N LYS A 73 5.72 -4.78 13.80
CA LYS A 73 6.49 -4.76 12.56
C LYS A 73 7.63 -5.77 12.58
N GLU A 74 8.34 -5.88 13.69
CA GLU A 74 9.44 -6.83 13.84
C GLU A 74 8.99 -8.28 13.68
N LYS A 75 7.80 -8.62 14.17
CA LYS A 75 7.23 -9.96 13.97
C LYS A 75 7.05 -10.26 12.48
N VAL A 76 6.56 -9.32 11.71
CA VAL A 76 6.36 -9.49 10.26
C VAL A 76 7.69 -9.63 9.54
N ILE A 77 8.67 -8.80 9.87
CA ILE A 77 10.01 -8.89 9.30
C ILE A 77 10.63 -10.26 9.58
N ASN A 78 10.48 -10.75 10.81
CA ASN A 78 10.99 -12.07 11.19
C ASN A 78 10.29 -13.21 10.43
N GLU A 79 9.00 -13.08 10.12
CA GLU A 79 8.29 -14.05 9.30
C GLU A 79 8.80 -14.08 7.86
N VAL A 80 9.11 -12.91 7.29
CA VAL A 80 9.74 -12.85 5.97
C VAL A 80 11.10 -13.56 5.99
N LYS A 81 11.89 -13.34 7.04
CA LYS A 81 13.21 -13.99 7.19
C LYS A 81 13.09 -15.51 7.35
N LYS A 82 12.02 -16.01 7.96
CA LYS A 82 11.78 -17.47 8.05
C LYS A 82 11.48 -18.06 6.68
N LEU A 83 10.72 -17.36 5.85
CA LEU A 83 10.39 -17.81 4.50
C LEU A 83 11.56 -17.67 3.54
N ILE A 84 12.35 -16.61 3.70
CA ILE A 84 13.51 -16.30 2.88
C ILE A 84 14.68 -15.99 3.81
N PRO A 85 15.44 -17.02 4.26
CA PRO A 85 16.53 -16.82 5.21
C PRO A 85 17.61 -15.85 4.75
N THR A 86 17.75 -15.67 3.42
CA THR A 86 18.71 -14.72 2.83
C THR A 86 18.16 -13.30 2.73
N TYR A 87 16.93 -13.04 3.19
CA TYR A 87 16.33 -11.72 3.11
C TYR A 87 17.10 -10.72 3.98
N VAL A 88 17.52 -9.65 3.33
CA VAL A 88 18.09 -8.46 3.97
C VAL A 88 17.38 -7.26 3.36
N LYS A 89 16.95 -6.32 4.19
CA LYS A 89 16.26 -5.12 3.73
C LYS A 89 17.10 -4.38 2.69
N GLY A 90 16.50 -4.12 1.52
CA GLY A 90 17.19 -3.48 0.40
C GLY A 90 17.93 -4.44 -0.53
N ASN A 91 17.90 -5.75 -0.27
CA ASN A 91 18.52 -6.74 -1.15
C ASN A 91 17.58 -7.10 -2.31
N SER A 92 17.98 -6.74 -3.53
CA SER A 92 17.17 -6.97 -4.74
C SER A 92 16.96 -8.44 -5.07
N ALA A 93 17.93 -9.31 -4.82
CA ALA A 93 17.83 -10.73 -5.15
C ALA A 93 16.70 -11.43 -4.35
N ALA A 94 16.58 -11.12 -3.06
CA ALA A 94 15.51 -11.64 -2.23
C ALA A 94 14.14 -11.09 -2.67
N THR A 95 14.08 -9.81 -3.03
CA THR A 95 12.88 -9.17 -3.53
C THR A 95 12.40 -9.77 -4.84
N GLU A 96 13.31 -10.12 -5.74
CA GLU A 96 12.97 -10.78 -7.01
C GLU A 96 12.31 -12.14 -6.79
N LYS A 97 12.79 -12.93 -5.84
CA LYS A 97 12.16 -14.22 -5.49
C LYS A 97 10.74 -14.03 -4.98
N ILE A 98 10.50 -13.01 -4.19
CA ILE A 98 9.17 -12.69 -3.68
C ILE A 98 8.25 -12.29 -4.84
N ALA A 99 8.74 -11.44 -5.73
CA ALA A 99 7.94 -10.83 -6.80
C ALA A 99 7.33 -11.84 -7.79
N VAL A 100 7.86 -13.05 -7.93
CA VAL A 100 7.26 -14.07 -8.81
C VAL A 100 5.85 -14.45 -8.37
N ASN A 101 5.49 -14.23 -7.12
CA ASN A 101 4.16 -14.52 -6.57
C ASN A 101 3.23 -13.30 -6.53
N TYR A 102 3.50 -12.27 -7.34
CA TYR A 102 2.78 -10.99 -7.26
C TYR A 102 1.27 -11.12 -7.43
N GLN A 103 0.79 -12.07 -8.24
CA GLN A 103 -0.64 -12.27 -8.44
C GLN A 103 -1.34 -12.67 -7.13
N LYS A 104 -0.69 -13.52 -6.32
CA LYS A 104 -1.20 -13.89 -5.02
C LYS A 104 -1.25 -12.70 -4.06
N ALA A 105 -0.25 -11.83 -4.11
CA ALA A 105 -0.24 -10.59 -3.34
C ALA A 105 -1.39 -9.67 -3.75
N VAL A 106 -1.65 -9.54 -5.04
CA VAL A 106 -2.80 -8.76 -5.55
C VAL A 106 -4.11 -9.31 -4.99
N GLU A 107 -4.33 -10.61 -5.09
CA GLU A 107 -5.56 -11.25 -4.59
C GLU A 107 -5.72 -11.07 -3.08
N ASN A 108 -4.67 -11.35 -2.31
CA ASN A 108 -4.70 -11.25 -0.86
C ASN A 108 -4.92 -9.83 -0.37
N SER A 109 -4.25 -8.85 -0.98
CA SER A 109 -4.37 -7.45 -0.59
C SER A 109 -5.74 -6.86 -0.98
N LYS A 110 -6.28 -7.22 -2.13
CA LYS A 110 -7.64 -6.82 -2.51
C LYS A 110 -8.67 -7.38 -1.55
N LYS A 111 -8.52 -8.64 -1.17
CA LYS A 111 -9.40 -9.29 -0.19
C LYS A 111 -9.34 -8.58 1.16
N THR A 112 -8.15 -8.19 1.59
CA THR A 112 -7.96 -7.44 2.84
C THR A 112 -8.69 -6.10 2.79
N VAL A 113 -8.51 -5.32 1.72
CA VAL A 113 -9.15 -4.02 1.58
C VAL A 113 -10.68 -4.18 1.50
N LYS A 114 -11.18 -5.14 0.75
CA LYS A 114 -12.63 -5.40 0.68
C LYS A 114 -13.23 -5.78 2.03
N ALA A 115 -12.49 -6.53 2.84
CA ALA A 115 -12.96 -6.90 4.19
C ALA A 115 -13.16 -5.67 5.09
N LEU A 116 -12.39 -4.60 4.87
CA LEU A 116 -12.52 -3.36 5.64
C LEU A 116 -13.83 -2.61 5.36
N LEU A 117 -14.53 -2.92 4.27
CA LEU A 117 -15.85 -2.34 4.02
C LEU A 117 -16.83 -2.65 5.15
N GLN A 118 -16.71 -3.82 5.78
CA GLN A 118 -17.54 -4.19 6.94
C GLN A 118 -17.23 -3.36 8.17
N ASP A 119 -16.01 -2.81 8.24
CA ASP A 119 -15.55 -1.99 9.36
C ASP A 119 -15.78 -0.48 9.13
N GLY A 120 -16.38 -0.13 7.99
CA GLY A 120 -16.74 1.25 7.70
C GLY A 120 -15.90 1.92 6.61
N LEU A 121 -15.01 1.19 5.91
CA LEU A 121 -14.29 1.76 4.77
C LEU A 121 -15.31 2.32 3.76
N PRO A 122 -15.22 3.61 3.38
CA PRO A 122 -16.26 4.25 2.55
C PRO A 122 -16.27 3.83 1.08
N GLY A 123 -15.33 3.00 0.66
CA GLY A 123 -15.23 2.47 -0.70
C GLY A 123 -13.85 1.93 -0.96
N ILE A 124 -13.69 1.19 -2.06
CA ILE A 124 -12.38 0.62 -2.44
C ILE A 124 -11.66 1.44 -3.50
N ASP A 125 -12.36 2.36 -4.15
CA ASP A 125 -11.78 3.19 -5.21
C ASP A 125 -10.88 4.29 -4.63
N ASP A 126 -9.95 4.80 -5.45
CA ASP A 126 -9.03 5.85 -5.08
C ASP A 126 -9.76 7.19 -4.92
N THR A 127 -10.29 7.44 -3.73
CA THR A 127 -10.92 8.69 -3.34
C THR A 127 -10.25 9.25 -2.10
N ASP A 128 -10.36 10.56 -1.89
CA ASP A 128 -9.78 11.20 -0.71
C ASP A 128 -10.41 10.68 0.59
N VAL A 129 -11.70 10.41 0.58
CA VAL A 129 -12.41 9.87 1.74
C VAL A 129 -11.90 8.47 2.11
N ARG A 130 -11.73 7.60 1.13
CA ARG A 130 -11.13 6.29 1.35
C ARG A 130 -9.71 6.41 1.89
N ASN A 131 -8.89 7.24 1.26
CA ASN A 131 -7.50 7.39 1.65
C ASN A 131 -7.36 7.96 3.06
N GLN A 132 -8.19 8.91 3.44
CA GLN A 132 -8.24 9.43 4.81
C GLN A 132 -8.57 8.31 5.80
N TRP A 133 -9.60 7.53 5.51
CA TRP A 133 -10.02 6.44 6.39
C TRP A 133 -8.89 5.44 6.61
N LEU A 134 -8.23 5.00 5.52
CA LEU A 134 -7.12 4.05 5.59
C LEU A 134 -5.91 4.59 6.38
N ASN A 135 -5.66 5.90 6.31
CA ASN A 135 -4.52 6.52 7.00
C ASN A 135 -4.78 6.80 8.48
N THR A 136 -6.02 6.82 8.94
CA THR A 136 -6.37 7.31 10.28
C THR A 136 -6.97 6.27 11.21
N ARG A 137 -7.25 5.05 10.74
CA ARG A 137 -7.98 4.03 11.52
C ARG A 137 -7.11 2.93 12.11
N SER A 138 -5.80 2.98 11.92
CA SER A 138 -4.87 1.95 12.44
C SER A 138 -5.21 0.54 11.97
N VAL A 139 -5.66 0.41 10.73
CA VAL A 139 -6.02 -0.89 10.13
C VAL A 139 -4.84 -1.51 9.42
N THR A 140 -4.89 -2.83 9.22
CA THR A 140 -3.86 -3.57 8.48
C THR A 140 -4.30 -3.74 7.04
N PHE A 141 -3.53 -3.17 6.11
CA PHE A 141 -3.80 -3.27 4.68
C PHE A 141 -2.57 -2.92 3.85
N SER A 142 -2.61 -3.27 2.58
CA SER A 142 -1.74 -2.69 1.55
C SER A 142 -2.57 -2.52 0.28
N ASN A 143 -2.44 -1.36 -0.38
CA ASN A 143 -3.07 -1.14 -1.67
C ASN A 143 -2.07 -1.02 -2.82
N VAL A 144 -0.85 -1.52 -2.64
CA VAL A 144 0.17 -1.54 -3.70
C VAL A 144 -0.32 -2.25 -4.95
N TYR A 145 -1.29 -3.16 -4.83
CA TYR A 145 -1.91 -3.82 -5.97
C TYR A 145 -2.48 -2.85 -7.01
N GLU A 146 -2.85 -1.63 -6.61
CA GLU A 146 -3.38 -0.63 -7.55
C GLU A 146 -2.36 -0.25 -8.61
N ALA A 147 -1.06 -0.16 -8.23
CA ALA A 147 0.01 0.09 -9.18
C ALA A 147 0.15 -1.04 -10.20
N ILE A 148 0.06 -2.28 -9.74
CA ILE A 148 0.14 -3.46 -10.61
C ILE A 148 -1.04 -3.48 -11.59
N GLU A 149 -2.24 -3.23 -11.10
CA GLU A 149 -3.43 -3.17 -11.95
C GLU A 149 -3.35 -2.04 -12.97
N PHE A 150 -2.82 -0.89 -12.59
CA PHE A 150 -2.60 0.22 -13.52
C PHE A 150 -1.65 -0.19 -14.66
N LEU A 151 -0.51 -0.82 -14.31
CA LEU A 151 0.45 -1.28 -15.30
C LEU A 151 -0.12 -2.35 -16.23
N GLN A 152 -0.94 -3.26 -15.71
CA GLN A 152 -1.59 -4.30 -16.52
C GLN A 152 -2.58 -3.71 -17.53
N ASN A 153 -3.18 -2.58 -17.22
CA ASN A 153 -4.15 -1.91 -18.08
C ASN A 153 -3.52 -0.91 -19.06
N CYS A 154 -2.22 -0.66 -18.96
CA CYS A 154 -1.49 0.24 -19.86
C CYS A 154 -1.01 -0.46 -21.16
N GLY A 155 -1.08 -1.80 -21.18
CA GLY A 155 -0.55 -2.59 -22.29
C GLY A 155 -1.49 -2.80 -23.48
#